data_1628c19fb3189a1b2102b3d2fbd0240c
#
_entry.id   1628c19fb3189a1b2102b3d2fbd0240c
#
_cell.length_a   1.000
_cell.length_b   1.000
_cell.length_c   1.000
_cell.angle_alpha   90.00
_cell.angle_beta   90.00
_cell.angle_gamma   90.00
#
_symmetry.space_group_name_H-M   'P 1'
#
loop_
_entity.id
_entity.type
_entity.pdbx_description
1 polymer ?
#
loop_
_entity_poly.entity_id
_entity_poly.type
_entity_poly.pdbx_seq_one_letter_code
_entity_poly.pdbx_strand_id
1 'polypeptide(L)'
;MIKLSISICAVLAIAAVYGGAANATTTPWSHEQDSDLGFRFSYPRSLFTRIEGDGKPAFHYFVSPNSDAKLMVGAWNNREGRTPDQFKRWLITNAGGYDEVTYRPRGRSWFVLSGYRGEDIYYEKVVFSCGGQVVNVMAVTYPSGERDVYDPVVERMEDSFKPARSCS
;
A
#
# COMPACT_ATOMS: atom_id res chain seq x y z
N MET A 1 7.80 -66.17 -57.03
CA MET A 1 8.24 -64.84 -56.62
C MET A 1 7.17 -64.25 -55.72
N ILE A 2 7.36 -64.35 -54.42
CA ILE A 2 6.39 -63.88 -53.43
C ILE A 2 6.87 -62.53 -52.91
N LYS A 3 6.10 -61.47 -53.12
CA LYS A 3 6.35 -60.12 -52.59
C LYS A 3 5.70 -60.01 -51.21
N LEU A 4 6.54 -59.86 -50.21
CA LEU A 4 6.15 -59.60 -48.83
C LEU A 4 5.98 -58.10 -48.65
N SER A 5 4.76 -57.63 -48.38
CA SER A 5 4.47 -56.25 -48.01
C SER A 5 4.52 -56.12 -46.51
N ILE A 6 5.47 -55.31 -46.02
CA ILE A 6 5.58 -54.95 -44.61
C ILE A 6 4.75 -53.70 -44.37
N SER A 7 3.67 -53.82 -43.57
CA SER A 7 2.84 -52.71 -43.12
C SER A 7 3.43 -52.12 -41.83
N ILE A 8 3.89 -50.88 -41.91
CA ILE A 8 4.40 -50.13 -40.74
C ILE A 8 3.22 -49.43 -40.05
N CYS A 9 2.80 -49.94 -38.90
CA CYS A 9 1.87 -49.22 -38.02
C CYS A 9 2.63 -48.13 -37.28
N ALA A 10 2.32 -46.86 -37.60
CA ALA A 10 2.80 -45.71 -36.86
C ALA A 10 1.92 -45.54 -35.59
N VAL A 11 2.51 -45.74 -34.46
CA VAL A 11 1.87 -45.41 -33.16
C VAL A 11 2.07 -43.93 -32.86
N LEU A 12 1.03 -43.16 -32.98
CA LEU A 12 1.00 -41.75 -32.50
C LEU A 12 0.88 -41.73 -30.96
N ALA A 13 1.97 -41.38 -30.30
CA ALA A 13 1.96 -41.08 -28.86
C ALA A 13 1.41 -39.66 -28.66
N ILE A 14 0.20 -39.55 -28.15
CA ILE A 14 -0.37 -38.24 -27.71
C ILE A 14 0.22 -37.95 -26.34
N ALA A 15 1.17 -37.01 -26.28
CA ALA A 15 1.65 -36.44 -25.03
C ALA A 15 0.57 -35.46 -24.48
N ALA A 16 -0.14 -35.88 -23.45
CA ALA A 16 -1.04 -34.99 -22.71
C ALA A 16 -0.17 -34.00 -21.91
N VAL A 17 -0.12 -32.76 -22.37
CA VAL A 17 0.47 -31.65 -21.60
C VAL A 17 -0.52 -31.31 -20.49
N TYR A 18 -0.28 -31.79 -19.28
CA TYR A 18 -0.94 -31.31 -18.07
C TYR A 18 -0.43 -29.90 -17.78
N GLY A 19 -1.11 -28.90 -18.28
CA GLY A 19 -0.94 -27.51 -17.87
C GLY A 19 -1.42 -27.39 -16.42
N GLY A 20 -0.49 -27.47 -15.47
CA GLY A 20 -0.77 -27.14 -14.08
C GLY A 20 -1.17 -25.67 -14.02
N ALA A 21 -2.45 -25.38 -13.76
CA ALA A 21 -2.89 -24.05 -13.40
C ALA A 21 -2.15 -23.66 -12.10
N ALA A 22 -1.20 -22.74 -12.21
CA ALA A 22 -0.60 -22.12 -11.03
C ALA A 22 -1.75 -21.43 -10.29
N ASN A 23 -2.17 -21.98 -9.17
CA ASN A 23 -3.06 -21.30 -8.25
C ASN A 23 -2.35 -20.02 -7.81
N ALA A 24 -2.74 -18.89 -8.37
CA ALA A 24 -2.35 -17.58 -7.86
C ALA A 24 -2.85 -17.52 -6.41
N THR A 25 -1.95 -17.72 -5.45
CA THR A 25 -2.24 -17.53 -4.04
C THR A 25 -2.56 -16.07 -3.85
N THR A 26 -3.85 -15.75 -3.77
CA THR A 26 -4.28 -14.39 -3.47
C THR A 26 -3.78 -14.05 -2.08
N THR A 27 -2.85 -13.11 -2.00
CA THR A 27 -2.36 -12.57 -0.72
C THR A 27 -3.55 -12.13 0.13
N PRO A 28 -3.74 -12.69 1.34
CA PRO A 28 -4.88 -12.33 2.19
C PRO A 28 -4.73 -10.89 2.68
N TRP A 29 -5.78 -10.09 2.44
CA TRP A 29 -5.86 -8.71 2.91
C TRP A 29 -6.61 -8.64 4.23
N SER A 30 -6.06 -7.91 5.20
CA SER A 30 -6.76 -7.50 6.42
C SER A 30 -7.45 -6.17 6.23
N HIS A 31 -8.57 -6.00 6.96
CA HIS A 31 -9.30 -4.74 7.05
C HIS A 31 -9.16 -4.22 8.48
N GLU A 32 -8.74 -2.99 8.61
CA GLU A 32 -8.65 -2.28 9.88
C GLU A 32 -9.63 -1.10 9.87
N GLN A 33 -10.24 -0.88 11.02
CA GLN A 33 -11.04 0.31 11.29
C GLN A 33 -10.66 0.83 12.66
N ASP A 34 -10.30 2.11 12.73
CA ASP A 34 -10.05 2.78 13.99
C ASP A 34 -11.37 3.08 14.69
N SER A 35 -11.46 2.76 16.01
CA SER A 35 -12.68 2.95 16.81
C SER A 35 -12.92 4.39 17.22
N ASP A 36 -11.87 5.19 17.38
CA ASP A 36 -11.92 6.53 17.95
C ASP A 36 -12.14 7.60 16.89
N LEU A 37 -11.32 7.56 15.84
CA LEU A 37 -11.35 8.54 14.76
C LEU A 37 -11.98 8.00 13.48
N GLY A 38 -12.32 6.70 13.43
CA GLY A 38 -13.18 6.08 12.44
C GLY A 38 -12.61 5.96 11.03
N PHE A 39 -11.30 6.15 10.83
CA PHE A 39 -10.69 5.84 9.55
C PHE A 39 -10.64 4.32 9.32
N ARG A 40 -10.58 3.89 8.07
CA ARG A 40 -10.46 2.49 7.71
C ARG A 40 -9.54 2.31 6.52
N PHE A 41 -8.86 1.16 6.47
CA PHE A 41 -7.98 0.79 5.37
C PHE A 41 -7.79 -0.73 5.32
N SER A 42 -7.15 -1.20 4.26
CA SER A 42 -6.79 -2.60 4.09
C SER A 42 -5.31 -2.73 3.80
N TYR A 43 -4.70 -3.81 4.27
CA TYR A 43 -3.29 -4.11 4.04
C TYR A 43 -3.05 -5.62 3.85
N PRO A 44 -2.00 -6.04 3.13
CA PRO A 44 -1.66 -7.45 2.97
C PRO A 44 -0.92 -7.98 4.20
N ARG A 45 -1.50 -8.96 4.89
CA ARG A 45 -0.90 -9.59 6.09
C ARG A 45 0.41 -10.33 5.82
N SER A 46 0.67 -10.71 4.60
CA SER A 46 1.94 -11.34 4.22
C SER A 46 3.12 -10.36 4.19
N LEU A 47 2.84 -9.05 3.99
CA LEU A 47 3.86 -8.04 3.89
C LEU A 47 3.94 -7.13 5.11
N PHE A 48 2.88 -7.04 5.91
CA PHE A 48 2.84 -6.13 7.06
C PHE A 48 2.27 -6.80 8.29
N THR A 49 2.98 -6.68 9.40
CA THR A 49 2.55 -7.09 10.73
C THR A 49 2.37 -5.84 11.60
N ARG A 50 1.23 -5.74 12.29
CA ARG A 50 0.98 -4.65 13.23
C ARG A 50 1.94 -4.75 14.40
N ILE A 51 2.50 -3.62 14.79
CA ILE A 51 3.33 -3.48 15.98
C ILE A 51 2.69 -2.49 16.95
N GLU A 52 3.07 -2.57 18.21
CA GLU A 52 2.69 -1.55 19.21
C GLU A 52 3.37 -0.23 18.84
N GLY A 53 2.60 0.85 18.86
CA GLY A 53 3.09 2.18 18.57
C GLY A 53 3.64 2.88 19.83
N ASP A 54 3.94 4.15 19.66
CA ASP A 54 4.49 5.05 20.69
C ASP A 54 3.47 5.50 21.77
N GLY A 55 2.39 4.74 21.93
CA GLY A 55 1.32 5.05 22.90
C GLY A 55 0.31 6.10 22.41
N LYS A 56 0.37 6.51 21.15
CA LYS A 56 -0.65 7.36 20.53
C LYS A 56 -1.78 6.50 19.99
N PRO A 57 -2.94 6.45 20.62
CA PRO A 57 -4.02 5.53 20.27
C PRO A 57 -4.55 5.73 18.84
N ALA A 58 -4.39 6.92 18.29
CA ALA A 58 -4.87 7.28 16.97
C ALA A 58 -3.93 6.87 15.82
N PHE A 59 -2.83 6.16 16.11
CA PHE A 59 -1.86 5.73 15.11
C PHE A 59 -1.65 4.22 15.14
N HIS A 60 -1.74 3.60 13.98
CA HIS A 60 -1.49 2.19 13.76
C HIS A 60 -0.19 2.04 12.98
N TYR A 61 0.76 1.27 13.51
CA TYR A 61 2.06 1.03 12.91
C TYR A 61 2.20 -0.41 12.48
N PHE A 62 2.84 -0.61 11.34
CA PHE A 62 3.10 -1.93 10.77
C PHE A 62 4.49 -1.96 10.17
N VAL A 63 5.12 -3.13 10.20
CA VAL A 63 6.42 -3.37 9.60
C VAL A 63 6.40 -4.63 8.76
N SER A 64 7.27 -4.69 7.75
CA SER A 64 7.56 -5.93 7.03
C SER A 64 8.34 -6.90 7.91
N PRO A 65 8.41 -8.20 7.58
CA PRO A 65 9.11 -9.20 8.38
C PRO A 65 10.58 -8.89 8.66
N ASN A 66 11.28 -8.25 7.71
CA ASN A 66 12.66 -7.79 7.83
C ASN A 66 12.77 -6.33 8.32
N SER A 67 11.63 -5.67 8.58
CA SER A 67 11.54 -4.27 9.02
C SER A 67 12.02 -3.21 8.02
N ASP A 68 12.24 -3.58 6.76
CA ASP A 68 12.69 -2.66 5.71
C ASP A 68 11.55 -1.78 5.21
N ALA A 69 10.32 -2.32 5.14
CA ALA A 69 9.14 -1.53 4.83
C ALA A 69 8.33 -1.21 6.10
N LYS A 70 7.78 0.00 6.12
CA LYS A 70 7.00 0.53 7.24
C LYS A 70 5.71 1.16 6.73
N LEU A 71 4.61 0.90 7.43
CA LEU A 71 3.32 1.52 7.18
C LEU A 71 2.83 2.18 8.47
N MET A 72 2.42 3.43 8.38
CA MET A 72 1.74 4.16 9.43
C MET A 72 0.39 4.64 8.90
N VAL A 73 -0.66 4.39 9.66
CA VAL A 73 -1.99 4.94 9.38
C VAL A 73 -2.52 5.58 10.64
N GLY A 74 -3.05 6.79 10.53
CA GLY A 74 -3.55 7.49 11.69
C GLY A 74 -4.41 8.69 11.36
N ALA A 75 -4.96 9.28 12.42
CA ALA A 75 -5.71 10.52 12.32
C ALA A 75 -5.56 11.34 13.61
N TRP A 76 -5.78 12.65 13.51
CA TRP A 76 -5.76 13.55 14.65
C TRP A 76 -6.55 14.83 14.37
N ASN A 77 -6.91 15.53 15.43
CA ASN A 77 -7.58 16.82 15.35
C ASN A 77 -6.63 17.90 14.80
N ASN A 78 -7.07 18.61 13.78
CA ASN A 78 -6.36 19.75 13.18
C ASN A 78 -6.47 21.00 14.06
N ARG A 79 -5.89 20.96 15.26
CA ARG A 79 -6.00 22.04 16.26
C ARG A 79 -5.46 23.38 15.77
N GLU A 80 -4.51 23.37 14.85
CA GLU A 80 -3.91 24.57 14.29
C GLU A 80 -4.72 25.14 13.11
N GLY A 81 -5.78 24.44 12.69
CA GLY A 81 -6.64 24.89 11.58
C GLY A 81 -5.92 25.01 10.25
N ARG A 82 -4.84 24.25 10.02
CA ARG A 82 -4.09 24.32 8.75
C ARG A 82 -4.95 23.86 7.60
N THR A 83 -4.92 24.62 6.51
CA THR A 83 -5.46 24.13 5.23
C THR A 83 -4.57 23.01 4.65
N PRO A 84 -5.08 22.19 3.71
CA PRO A 84 -4.26 21.17 3.05
C PRO A 84 -2.95 21.72 2.46
N ASP A 85 -2.98 22.90 1.83
CA ASP A 85 -1.78 23.51 1.27
C ASP A 85 -0.79 24.02 2.33
N GLN A 86 -1.28 24.52 3.47
CA GLN A 86 -0.44 24.91 4.60
C GLN A 86 0.20 23.69 5.25
N PHE A 87 -0.57 22.63 5.43
CA PHE A 87 -0.08 21.38 6.02
C PHE A 87 0.96 20.70 5.12
N LYS A 88 0.69 20.66 3.81
CA LYS A 88 1.65 20.12 2.83
C LYS A 88 2.98 20.88 2.85
N ARG A 89 2.95 22.21 2.87
CA ARG A 89 4.18 23.02 2.99
C ARG A 89 4.91 22.72 4.30
N TRP A 90 4.18 22.64 5.40
CA TRP A 90 4.76 22.34 6.71
C TRP A 90 5.44 20.98 6.74
N LEU A 91 4.82 19.92 6.15
CA LEU A 91 5.43 18.59 6.02
C LEU A 91 6.75 18.67 5.24
N ILE A 92 6.74 19.28 4.08
CA ILE A 92 7.94 19.38 3.24
C ILE A 92 9.08 20.13 3.95
N THR A 93 8.74 21.17 4.70
CA THR A 93 9.75 22.07 5.28
C THR A 93 10.26 21.59 6.65
N ASN A 94 9.41 20.94 7.47
CA ASN A 94 9.68 20.76 8.90
C ASN A 94 9.60 19.31 9.40
N ALA A 95 8.79 18.47 8.81
CA ALA A 95 8.46 17.18 9.41
C ALA A 95 8.80 15.98 8.55
N GLY A 96 8.84 16.13 7.25
CA GLY A 96 8.87 14.98 6.33
C GLY A 96 10.23 14.30 6.21
N GLY A 97 11.33 15.04 6.40
CA GLY A 97 12.67 14.49 6.15
C GLY A 97 12.82 13.94 4.72
N TYR A 98 12.17 14.60 3.77
CA TYR A 98 12.19 14.20 2.36
C TYR A 98 13.47 14.72 1.70
N ASP A 99 14.21 13.85 1.01
CA ASP A 99 15.35 14.28 0.20
C ASP A 99 14.87 14.78 -1.16
N GLU A 100 13.86 14.10 -1.72
CA GLU A 100 13.27 14.50 -3.00
C GLU A 100 11.75 14.22 -3.00
N VAL A 101 10.97 15.17 -3.51
CA VAL A 101 9.52 15.02 -3.74
C VAL A 101 9.26 14.98 -5.25
N THR A 102 9.04 13.79 -5.80
CA THR A 102 8.85 13.57 -7.24
C THR A 102 7.39 13.58 -7.67
N TYR A 103 6.46 13.27 -6.75
CA TYR A 103 5.03 13.16 -7.03
C TYR A 103 4.23 13.88 -5.94
N ARG A 104 3.36 14.83 -6.32
CA ARG A 104 2.63 15.70 -5.39
C ARG A 104 1.23 16.12 -5.87
N PRO A 105 0.35 15.20 -6.27
CA PRO A 105 -1.02 15.53 -6.65
C PRO A 105 -1.81 16.05 -5.46
N ARG A 106 -2.88 16.77 -5.74
CA ARG A 106 -3.77 17.31 -4.72
C ARG A 106 -5.20 17.47 -5.21
N GLY A 107 -6.14 17.45 -4.26
CA GLY A 107 -7.53 17.85 -4.43
C GLY A 107 -7.90 18.96 -3.48
N ARG A 108 -9.20 19.17 -3.28
CA ARG A 108 -9.71 20.19 -2.36
C ARG A 108 -9.38 19.90 -0.90
N SER A 109 -9.47 18.62 -0.49
CA SER A 109 -9.32 18.16 0.89
C SER A 109 -8.26 17.09 1.07
N TRP A 110 -7.38 16.88 0.11
CA TRP A 110 -6.35 15.87 0.17
C TRP A 110 -5.13 16.26 -0.66
N PHE A 111 -4.01 15.62 -0.36
CA PHE A 111 -2.82 15.62 -1.21
C PHE A 111 -2.02 14.33 -1.00
N VAL A 112 -1.12 14.07 -1.92
CA VAL A 112 -0.10 13.03 -1.81
C VAL A 112 1.28 13.69 -1.90
N LEU A 113 2.23 13.16 -1.16
CA LEU A 113 3.65 13.38 -1.33
C LEU A 113 4.32 12.03 -1.52
N SER A 114 5.12 11.89 -2.56
CA SER A 114 5.94 10.70 -2.78
C SER A 114 7.27 11.10 -3.43
N GLY A 115 8.31 10.33 -3.16
CA GLY A 115 9.66 10.57 -3.62
C GLY A 115 10.66 9.70 -2.87
N TYR A 116 11.82 10.27 -2.55
CA TYR A 116 12.91 9.52 -1.95
C TYR A 116 13.30 10.07 -0.59
N ARG A 117 13.72 9.15 0.28
CA ARG A 117 14.34 9.37 1.58
C ARG A 117 15.53 8.40 1.70
N GLY A 118 16.73 8.86 1.37
CA GLY A 118 17.87 7.98 1.17
C GLY A 118 17.62 7.02 0.01
N GLU A 119 17.80 5.74 0.27
CA GLU A 119 17.54 4.66 -0.70
C GLU A 119 16.08 4.17 -0.68
N ASP A 120 15.25 4.72 0.20
CA ASP A 120 13.85 4.34 0.32
C ASP A 120 12.93 5.24 -0.50
N ILE A 121 11.85 4.65 -0.99
CA ILE A 121 10.68 5.37 -1.48
C ILE A 121 9.74 5.61 -0.30
N TYR A 122 9.23 6.83 -0.18
CA TYR A 122 8.10 7.13 0.67
C TYR A 122 6.87 7.49 -0.17
N TYR A 123 5.71 7.13 0.35
CA TYR A 123 4.40 7.52 -0.16
C TYR A 123 3.53 7.96 1.01
N GLU A 124 3.03 9.17 0.99
CA GLU A 124 2.21 9.74 2.06
C GLU A 124 0.95 10.38 1.48
N LYS A 125 -0.21 9.82 1.81
CA LYS A 125 -1.52 10.37 1.49
C LYS A 125 -2.11 11.02 2.72
N VAL A 126 -2.49 12.29 2.59
CA VAL A 126 -3.14 13.08 3.63
C VAL A 126 -4.53 13.47 3.17
N VAL A 127 -5.54 13.21 4.01
CA VAL A 127 -6.95 13.52 3.73
C VAL A 127 -7.53 14.32 4.90
N PHE A 128 -8.08 15.47 4.60
CA PHE A 128 -8.81 16.28 5.55
C PHE A 128 -10.28 15.90 5.52
N SER A 129 -10.84 15.56 6.67
CA SER A 129 -12.25 15.24 6.86
C SER A 129 -12.89 16.21 7.86
N CYS A 130 -14.19 16.09 8.08
CA CYS A 130 -14.92 16.92 9.04
C CYS A 130 -14.74 18.42 8.80
N GLY A 131 -14.90 18.87 7.53
CA GLY A 131 -14.72 20.28 7.21
C GLY A 131 -13.29 20.80 7.42
N GLY A 132 -12.30 19.93 7.49
CA GLY A 132 -10.90 20.24 7.73
C GLY A 132 -10.46 20.11 9.20
N GLN A 133 -11.36 19.68 10.08
CA GLN A 133 -11.09 19.55 11.51
C GLN A 133 -10.27 18.31 11.86
N VAL A 134 -10.28 17.27 11.00
CA VAL A 134 -9.53 16.02 11.21
C VAL A 134 -8.58 15.81 10.04
N VAL A 135 -7.33 15.53 10.36
CA VAL A 135 -6.29 15.11 9.40
C VAL A 135 -6.14 13.60 9.51
N ASN A 136 -6.25 12.92 8.38
CA ASN A 136 -6.01 11.48 8.27
C ASN A 136 -4.78 11.27 7.39
N VAL A 137 -3.90 10.34 7.77
CA VAL A 137 -2.68 10.04 7.05
C VAL A 137 -2.53 8.54 6.83
N MET A 138 -2.04 8.17 5.67
CA MET A 138 -1.46 6.86 5.38
C MET A 138 -0.07 7.12 4.80
N ALA A 139 0.95 6.64 5.48
CA ALA A 139 2.35 6.80 5.08
C ALA A 139 3.02 5.43 4.96
N VAL A 140 3.66 5.18 3.83
CA VAL A 140 4.42 3.95 3.55
C VAL A 140 5.85 4.33 3.17
N THR A 141 6.81 3.57 3.69
CA THR A 141 8.22 3.68 3.30
C THR A 141 8.72 2.26 2.98
N TYR A 142 9.45 2.09 1.89
CA TYR A 142 9.96 0.81 1.43
C TYR A 142 11.21 0.99 0.56
N PRO A 143 12.11 -0.03 0.48
CA PRO A 143 13.32 0.04 -0.33
C PRO A 143 13.01 0.28 -1.81
N SER A 144 13.73 1.18 -2.45
CA SER A 144 13.52 1.49 -3.89
C SER A 144 13.78 0.29 -4.81
N GLY A 145 14.61 -0.66 -4.39
CA GLY A 145 14.84 -1.92 -5.08
C GLY A 145 13.66 -2.90 -5.08
N GLU A 146 12.64 -2.65 -4.25
CA GLU A 146 11.45 -3.51 -4.10
C GLU A 146 10.18 -2.89 -4.67
N ARG A 147 10.30 -1.93 -5.58
CA ARG A 147 9.15 -1.24 -6.20
C ARG A 147 8.12 -2.18 -6.81
N ASP A 148 8.58 -3.22 -7.52
CA ASP A 148 7.70 -4.17 -8.19
C ASP A 148 6.77 -4.91 -7.21
N VAL A 149 7.20 -5.03 -5.96
CA VAL A 149 6.42 -5.64 -4.87
C VAL A 149 5.49 -4.61 -4.22
N TYR A 150 6.03 -3.43 -3.87
CA TYR A 150 5.32 -2.47 -3.03
C TYR A 150 4.46 -1.48 -3.80
N ASP A 151 4.83 -1.03 -5.01
CA ASP A 151 4.04 -0.05 -5.77
C ASP A 151 2.57 -0.51 -5.93
N PRO A 152 2.26 -1.74 -6.42
CA PRO A 152 0.87 -2.19 -6.55
C PRO A 152 0.16 -2.40 -5.19
N VAL A 153 0.92 -2.69 -4.15
CA VAL A 153 0.38 -2.82 -2.79
C VAL A 153 -0.02 -1.45 -2.23
N VAL A 154 0.84 -0.44 -2.40
CA VAL A 154 0.58 0.94 -1.97
C VAL A 154 -0.64 1.51 -2.69
N GLU A 155 -0.76 1.32 -4.00
CA GLU A 155 -1.93 1.74 -4.78
C GLU A 155 -3.23 1.13 -4.22
N ARG A 156 -3.26 -0.17 -3.99
CA ARG A 156 -4.43 -0.84 -3.42
C ARG A 156 -4.72 -0.44 -1.97
N MET A 157 -3.70 -0.21 -1.16
CA MET A 157 -3.87 0.33 0.20
C MET A 157 -4.48 1.74 0.14
N GLU A 158 -3.96 2.60 -0.74
CA GLU A 158 -4.48 3.95 -0.97
C GLU A 158 -5.95 3.96 -1.38
N ASP A 159 -6.34 3.10 -2.31
CA ASP A 159 -7.72 2.97 -2.77
C ASP A 159 -8.66 2.55 -1.64
N SER A 160 -8.17 1.73 -0.72
CA SER A 160 -8.94 1.25 0.44
C SER A 160 -9.00 2.28 1.59
N PHE A 161 -8.06 3.22 1.64
CA PHE A 161 -7.97 4.20 2.71
C PHE A 161 -9.10 5.22 2.65
N LYS A 162 -9.94 5.23 3.70
CA LYS A 162 -11.08 6.13 3.84
C LYS A 162 -11.01 6.84 5.19
N PRO A 163 -11.13 8.18 5.20
CA PRO A 163 -11.21 8.93 6.45
C PRO A 163 -12.51 8.65 7.20
N ALA A 164 -12.55 9.09 8.45
CA ALA A 164 -13.78 9.10 9.27
C ALA A 164 -14.94 9.79 8.53
N ARG A 165 -16.14 9.25 8.73
CA ARG A 165 -17.38 9.85 8.20
C ARG A 165 -18.15 10.63 9.26
N SER A 166 -17.99 10.26 10.52
CA SER A 166 -18.61 10.95 11.65
C SER A 166 -17.63 11.95 12.25
N CYS A 167 -18.11 13.17 12.41
CA CYS A 167 -17.39 14.27 13.06
C CYS A 167 -18.08 14.48 14.41
N SER A 168 -17.56 13.84 15.45
CA SER A 168 -18.05 14.07 16.83
C SER A 168 -17.25 15.16 17.52
#